data_8363bb9a7165aea2982fe9ec0d800d6e
#
_entry.id   8363bb9a7165aea2982fe9ec0d800d6e
#
_cell.length_a   1.000
_cell.length_b   1.000
_cell.length_c   1.000
_cell.angle_alpha   90.00
_cell.angle_beta   90.00
_cell.angle_gamma   90.00
#
_symmetry.space_group_name_H-M   'P 1'
#
loop_
_entity.id
_entity.type
_entity.pdbx_description
1 polymer ?
#
loop_
_entity_poly.entity_id
_entity_poly.type
_entity_poly.pdbx_seq_one_letter_code
_entity_poly.pdbx_strand_id
1 'polypeptide(L)'
;RFLDVGSGVGRLSIEICRRFPNLRVVGIEPFEIPFTLARRNVAEAGLGDRIELRPERVQDLTDERCYDLAWVPVLFMAADVAARGLHRVRTALRPGGWALLGSLAVEGAEIQPAVLRLVSLLYGSGRLLPEHAAAILTAAGFENVLALPAMPGVAGRTIVGRRPVDE
;
A
#
# COMPACT_ATOMS: atom_id res chain seq x y z
N ARG A 1 -1.54 8.17 12.06
CA ARG A 1 -2.05 8.53 10.73
C ARG A 1 -1.60 7.48 9.71
N PHE A 2 -2.48 7.08 8.82
CA PHE A 2 -2.25 6.01 7.85
C PHE A 2 -2.31 6.56 6.42
N LEU A 3 -1.37 6.14 5.57
CA LEU A 3 -1.36 6.40 4.13
C LEU A 3 -1.81 5.14 3.38
N ASP A 4 -2.90 5.24 2.62
CA ASP A 4 -3.44 4.17 1.77
C ASP A 4 -3.11 4.50 0.31
N VAL A 5 -2.01 3.95 -0.20
CA VAL A 5 -1.56 4.18 -1.58
C VAL A 5 -2.36 3.30 -2.52
N GLY A 6 -2.91 3.90 -3.59
CA GLY A 6 -3.81 3.19 -4.50
C GLY A 6 -5.07 2.72 -3.78
N SER A 7 -5.73 3.63 -3.08
CA SER A 7 -6.88 3.31 -2.22
C SER A 7 -8.08 2.69 -2.96
N GLY A 8 -8.05 2.71 -4.30
CA GLY A 8 -9.09 2.15 -5.14
C GLY A 8 -10.47 2.73 -4.81
N VAL A 9 -11.39 1.86 -4.46
CA VAL A 9 -12.76 2.27 -4.06
C VAL A 9 -12.88 2.62 -2.56
N GLY A 10 -11.77 2.77 -1.84
CA GLY A 10 -11.72 3.17 -0.44
C GLY A 10 -12.03 2.08 0.59
N ARG A 11 -12.11 0.81 0.16
CA ARG A 11 -12.55 -0.28 1.05
C ARG A 11 -11.63 -0.48 2.24
N LEU A 12 -10.31 -0.54 2.02
CA LEU A 12 -9.33 -0.69 3.09
C LEU A 12 -9.42 0.47 4.08
N SER A 13 -9.38 1.71 3.58
CA SER A 13 -9.50 2.92 4.38
C SER A 13 -10.74 2.91 5.29
N ILE A 14 -11.89 2.51 4.76
CA ILE A 14 -13.16 2.41 5.51
C ILE A 14 -13.07 1.37 6.62
N GLU A 15 -12.62 0.15 6.30
CA GLU A 15 -12.58 -0.96 7.27
C GLU A 15 -11.59 -0.69 8.42
N ILE A 16 -10.42 -0.13 8.13
CA ILE A 16 -9.47 0.20 9.21
C ILE A 16 -9.95 1.37 10.07
N CYS A 17 -10.63 2.36 9.49
CA CYS A 17 -11.23 3.43 10.29
C CYS A 17 -12.37 2.92 11.18
N ARG A 18 -13.17 1.95 10.72
CA ARG A 18 -14.19 1.30 11.55
C ARG A 18 -13.57 0.54 12.71
N ARG A 19 -12.46 -0.15 12.45
CA ARG A 19 -11.77 -0.98 13.46
C ARG A 19 -10.98 -0.15 14.48
N PHE A 20 -10.45 1.01 14.05
CA PHE A 20 -9.61 1.88 14.88
C PHE A 20 -10.19 3.31 14.94
N PRO A 21 -10.99 3.62 15.98
CA PRO A 21 -11.75 4.89 16.04
C PRO A 21 -10.89 6.16 15.98
N ASN A 22 -9.66 6.11 16.47
CA ASN A 22 -8.74 7.25 16.49
C ASN A 22 -7.88 7.39 15.23
N LEU A 23 -8.00 6.43 14.28
CA LEU A 23 -7.21 6.44 13.07
C LEU A 23 -7.73 7.49 12.08
N ARG A 24 -6.82 8.24 11.49
CA ARG A 24 -7.05 9.10 10.33
C ARG A 24 -6.29 8.56 9.13
N VAL A 25 -6.94 8.53 7.99
CA VAL A 25 -6.43 7.97 6.75
C VAL A 25 -6.32 9.06 5.69
N VAL A 26 -5.24 9.03 4.92
CA VAL A 26 -5.16 9.69 3.62
C VAL A 26 -5.07 8.59 2.58
N GLY A 27 -6.07 8.50 1.70
CA GLY A 27 -6.10 7.60 0.56
C GLY A 27 -5.73 8.35 -0.70
N ILE A 28 -4.74 7.87 -1.45
CA ILE A 28 -4.38 8.42 -2.75
C ILE A 28 -4.75 7.44 -3.85
N GLU A 29 -5.44 7.93 -4.90
CA GLU A 29 -5.89 7.13 -6.03
C GLU A 29 -5.86 7.96 -7.31
N PRO A 30 -4.98 7.65 -8.28
CA PRO A 30 -4.82 8.48 -9.47
C PRO A 30 -5.92 8.29 -10.52
N PHE A 31 -6.69 7.21 -10.47
CA PHE A 31 -7.69 6.91 -11.49
C PHE A 31 -9.05 7.46 -11.12
N GLU A 32 -9.67 8.20 -12.03
CA GLU A 32 -10.92 8.92 -11.81
C GLU A 32 -12.08 8.03 -11.38
N ILE A 33 -12.26 6.87 -12.03
CA ILE A 33 -13.39 5.98 -11.75
C ILE A 33 -13.33 5.42 -10.33
N PRO A 34 -12.24 4.73 -9.87
CA PRO A 34 -12.17 4.26 -8.50
C PRO A 34 -12.15 5.40 -7.47
N PHE A 35 -11.52 6.54 -7.77
CA PHE A 35 -11.53 7.70 -6.90
C PHE A 35 -12.96 8.24 -6.66
N THR A 36 -13.76 8.38 -7.70
CA THR A 36 -15.15 8.82 -7.60
C THR A 36 -15.99 7.85 -6.76
N LEU A 37 -15.79 6.54 -6.97
CA LEU A 37 -16.44 5.50 -6.17
C LEU A 37 -15.99 5.55 -4.70
N ALA A 38 -14.68 5.76 -4.44
CA ALA A 38 -14.16 5.90 -3.08
C ALA A 38 -14.82 7.05 -2.33
N ARG A 39 -14.96 8.22 -2.97
CA ARG A 39 -15.61 9.38 -2.37
C ARG A 39 -17.06 9.08 -1.96
N ARG A 40 -17.81 8.42 -2.83
CA ARG A 40 -19.18 8.00 -2.52
C ARG A 40 -19.19 7.01 -1.35
N ASN A 41 -18.38 5.97 -1.40
CA ASN A 41 -18.33 4.93 -0.37
C ASN A 41 -17.94 5.50 1.00
N VAL A 42 -16.98 6.43 1.06
CA VAL A 42 -16.55 7.10 2.30
C VAL A 42 -17.68 7.98 2.85
N ALA A 43 -18.41 8.72 2.00
CA ALA A 43 -19.55 9.52 2.38
C ALA A 43 -20.70 8.65 2.94
N GLU A 44 -21.05 7.56 2.23
CA GLU A 44 -22.07 6.59 2.67
C GLU A 44 -21.67 5.88 4.00
N ALA A 45 -20.37 5.69 4.24
CA ALA A 45 -19.87 5.14 5.51
C ALA A 45 -19.87 6.16 6.67
N GLY A 46 -20.11 7.44 6.42
CA GLY A 46 -20.07 8.51 7.42
C GLY A 46 -18.65 8.77 7.96
N LEU A 47 -17.62 8.57 7.13
CA LEU A 47 -16.21 8.63 7.55
C LEU A 47 -15.42 9.78 6.91
N GLY A 48 -16.09 10.74 6.29
CA GLY A 48 -15.45 11.87 5.62
C GLY A 48 -14.63 12.80 6.52
N ASP A 49 -14.89 12.81 7.82
CA ASP A 49 -14.09 13.53 8.83
C ASP A 49 -12.77 12.86 9.19
N ARG A 50 -12.61 11.56 8.85
CA ARG A 50 -11.43 10.73 9.18
C ARG A 50 -10.69 10.19 7.98
N ILE A 51 -11.30 10.16 6.79
CA ILE A 51 -10.71 9.69 5.55
C ILE A 51 -10.66 10.85 4.55
N GLU A 52 -9.45 11.33 4.30
CA GLU A 52 -9.15 12.28 3.23
C GLU A 52 -8.80 11.49 1.96
N LEU A 53 -9.41 11.82 0.83
CA LEU A 53 -9.11 11.20 -0.46
C LEU A 53 -8.51 12.23 -1.42
N ARG A 54 -7.41 11.86 -2.11
CA ARG A 54 -6.71 12.73 -3.06
C ARG A 54 -6.56 12.02 -4.42
N PRO A 55 -6.84 12.69 -5.55
CA PRO A 55 -6.60 12.17 -6.90
C PRO A 55 -5.11 12.34 -7.26
N GLU A 56 -4.24 11.56 -6.59
CA GLU A 56 -2.80 11.77 -6.62
C GLU A 56 -2.05 10.46 -6.91
N ARG A 57 -0.96 10.56 -7.66
CA ARG A 57 -0.04 9.46 -7.90
C ARG A 57 0.99 9.39 -6.76
N VAL A 58 1.38 8.19 -6.38
CA VAL A 58 2.37 7.99 -5.29
C VAL A 58 3.72 8.66 -5.57
N GLN A 59 4.15 8.73 -6.83
CA GLN A 59 5.41 9.40 -7.19
C GLN A 59 5.34 10.94 -7.10
N ASP A 60 4.13 11.51 -7.04
CA ASP A 60 3.90 12.95 -6.94
C ASP A 60 3.63 13.39 -5.48
N LEU A 61 3.60 12.43 -4.54
CA LEU A 61 3.37 12.67 -3.12
C LEU A 61 4.43 13.64 -2.55
N THR A 62 3.96 14.72 -1.94
CA THR A 62 4.82 15.77 -1.36
C THR A 62 4.79 15.84 0.16
N ASP A 63 3.95 15.03 0.80
CA ASP A 63 3.89 14.97 2.27
C ASP A 63 5.23 14.55 2.87
N GLU A 64 5.57 15.14 4.03
CA GLU A 64 6.79 14.84 4.76
C GLU A 64 6.48 14.54 6.23
N ARG A 65 7.00 13.42 6.74
CA ARG A 65 6.91 13.05 8.17
C ARG A 65 5.48 13.12 8.75
N CYS A 66 4.47 12.76 7.93
CA CYS A 66 3.05 12.89 8.29
C CYS A 66 2.41 11.59 8.78
N TYR A 67 2.96 10.44 8.40
CA TYR A 67 2.32 9.15 8.58
C TYR A 67 3.11 8.23 9.50
N ASP A 68 2.40 7.42 10.26
CA ASP A 68 2.96 6.38 11.14
C ASP A 68 3.05 5.04 10.41
N LEU A 69 2.15 4.84 9.43
CA LEU A 69 2.02 3.61 8.67
C LEU A 69 1.60 3.92 7.23
N ALA A 70 2.13 3.17 6.25
CA ALA A 70 1.72 3.25 4.86
C ALA A 70 1.46 1.85 4.29
N TRP A 71 0.36 1.67 3.55
CA TRP A 71 0.10 0.52 2.71
C TRP A 71 0.43 0.85 1.26
N VAL A 72 1.21 -0.01 0.60
CA VAL A 72 1.60 0.15 -0.81
C VAL A 72 1.33 -1.14 -1.57
N PRO A 73 0.30 -1.18 -2.43
CA PRO A 73 -0.09 -2.37 -3.18
C PRO A 73 0.81 -2.56 -4.42
N VAL A 74 2.11 -2.80 -4.21
CA VAL A 74 3.12 -2.92 -5.29
C VAL A 74 2.77 -3.98 -6.34
N LEU A 75 1.88 -4.92 -6.02
CA LEU A 75 1.34 -5.91 -6.97
C LEU A 75 0.59 -5.30 -8.15
N PHE A 76 0.08 -4.10 -7.98
CA PHE A 76 -0.72 -3.36 -8.97
C PHE A 76 0.02 -2.15 -9.52
N MET A 77 1.35 -2.12 -9.43
CA MET A 77 2.18 -1.02 -9.88
C MET A 77 3.29 -1.52 -10.81
N ALA A 78 3.61 -0.76 -11.85
CA ALA A 78 4.81 -1.01 -12.63
C ALA A 78 6.04 -0.86 -11.71
N ALA A 79 7.09 -1.64 -11.96
CA ALA A 79 8.26 -1.73 -11.07
C ALA A 79 8.95 -0.38 -10.85
N ASP A 80 9.05 0.44 -11.89
CA ASP A 80 9.64 1.77 -11.82
C ASP A 80 8.77 2.77 -11.02
N VAL A 81 7.43 2.64 -11.12
CA VAL A 81 6.48 3.42 -10.33
C VAL A 81 6.58 3.04 -8.85
N ALA A 82 6.65 1.73 -8.55
CA ALA A 82 6.82 1.22 -7.19
C ALA A 82 8.13 1.73 -6.56
N ALA A 83 9.25 1.67 -7.28
CA ALA A 83 10.54 2.14 -6.80
C ALA A 83 10.53 3.64 -6.47
N ARG A 84 10.08 4.49 -7.41
CA ARG A 84 9.96 5.94 -7.17
C ARG A 84 8.96 6.27 -6.07
N GLY A 85 7.81 5.58 -6.06
CA GLY A 85 6.77 5.76 -5.06
C GLY A 85 7.25 5.45 -3.65
N LEU A 86 8.04 4.39 -3.47
CA LEU A 86 8.58 4.01 -2.15
C LEU A 86 9.53 5.05 -1.57
N HIS A 87 10.32 5.75 -2.38
CA HIS A 87 11.10 6.89 -1.92
C HIS A 87 10.22 8.02 -1.38
N ARG A 88 9.10 8.32 -2.06
CA ARG A 88 8.12 9.31 -1.60
C ARG A 88 7.42 8.87 -0.32
N VAL A 89 6.98 7.61 -0.27
CA VAL A 89 6.37 7.02 0.93
C VAL A 89 7.34 7.09 2.12
N ARG A 90 8.63 6.78 1.92
CA ARG A 90 9.63 6.89 2.98
C ARG A 90 9.74 8.33 3.50
N THR A 91 9.80 9.32 2.62
CA THR A 91 9.81 10.74 3.01
C THR A 91 8.54 11.13 3.78
N ALA A 92 7.38 10.62 3.36
CA ALA A 92 6.08 10.91 3.97
C ALA A 92 5.87 10.24 5.34
N LEU A 93 6.49 9.09 5.59
CA LEU A 93 6.47 8.44 6.90
C LEU A 93 7.26 9.26 7.93
N ARG A 94 6.86 9.21 9.18
CA ARG A 94 7.66 9.73 10.31
C ARG A 94 8.89 8.84 10.52
N PRO A 95 9.98 9.37 11.13
CA PRO A 95 11.06 8.53 11.64
C PRO A 95 10.48 7.38 12.49
N GLY A 96 10.90 6.16 12.23
CA GLY A 96 10.35 4.97 12.89
C GLY A 96 9.00 4.47 12.36
N GLY A 97 8.39 5.15 11.39
CA GLY A 97 7.17 4.70 10.72
C GLY A 97 7.38 3.48 9.81
N TRP A 98 6.33 2.78 9.47
CA TRP A 98 6.38 1.52 8.73
C TRP A 98 5.69 1.58 7.38
N ALA A 99 6.31 0.99 6.37
CA ALA A 99 5.67 0.66 5.09
C ALA A 99 5.30 -0.82 5.04
N LEU A 100 4.11 -1.13 4.53
CA LEU A 100 3.59 -2.48 4.30
C LEU A 100 3.37 -2.68 2.81
N LEU A 101 3.99 -3.70 2.24
CA LEU A 101 3.87 -4.08 0.84
C LEU A 101 3.19 -5.43 0.71
N GLY A 102 2.15 -5.50 -0.12
CA GLY A 102 1.59 -6.78 -0.55
C GLY A 102 2.49 -7.45 -1.59
N SER A 103 2.85 -8.72 -1.40
CA SER A 103 3.58 -9.54 -2.37
C SER A 103 2.82 -10.83 -2.67
N LEU A 104 3.10 -11.44 -3.82
CA LEU A 104 2.54 -12.74 -4.18
C LEU A 104 3.44 -13.84 -3.58
N ALA A 105 2.95 -14.53 -2.57
CA ALA A 105 3.51 -15.82 -2.18
C ALA A 105 2.74 -16.89 -2.93
N VAL A 106 3.19 -17.23 -4.15
CA VAL A 106 2.47 -18.20 -4.94
C VAL A 106 3.34 -19.40 -5.20
N GLU A 107 3.20 -20.37 -4.34
CA GLU A 107 3.48 -21.77 -4.63
C GLU A 107 2.12 -22.48 -4.77
N GLY A 108 1.92 -23.17 -5.88
CA GLY A 108 0.74 -23.97 -6.13
C GLY A 108 0.07 -23.75 -7.49
N ALA A 109 -0.63 -24.78 -7.96
CA ALA A 109 -1.41 -24.80 -9.20
C ALA A 109 -2.86 -24.33 -9.01
N GLU A 110 -3.17 -23.70 -7.90
CA GLU A 110 -4.52 -23.24 -7.58
C GLU A 110 -4.93 -22.02 -8.42
N ILE A 111 -6.23 -21.90 -8.67
CA ILE A 111 -6.80 -20.85 -9.55
C ILE A 111 -6.51 -19.44 -9.03
N GLN A 112 -6.66 -19.21 -7.72
CA GLN A 112 -6.43 -17.89 -7.11
C GLN A 112 -5.02 -17.33 -7.37
N PRO A 113 -3.95 -18.09 -7.14
CA PRO A 113 -2.61 -17.67 -7.50
C PRO A 113 -2.42 -17.35 -8.99
N ALA A 114 -3.01 -18.13 -9.87
CA ALA A 114 -2.92 -17.90 -11.30
C ALA A 114 -3.61 -16.59 -11.74
N VAL A 115 -4.78 -16.30 -11.17
CA VAL A 115 -5.51 -15.05 -11.42
C VAL A 115 -4.72 -13.85 -10.92
N LEU A 116 -4.16 -13.91 -9.70
CA LEU A 116 -3.35 -12.82 -9.17
C LEU A 116 -2.07 -12.58 -10.00
N ARG A 117 -1.44 -13.64 -10.53
CA ARG A 117 -0.31 -13.49 -11.46
C ARG A 117 -0.72 -12.78 -12.75
N LEU A 118 -1.86 -13.18 -13.34
CA LEU A 118 -2.37 -12.52 -14.53
C LEU A 118 -2.64 -11.04 -14.28
N VAL A 119 -3.30 -10.73 -13.17
CA VAL A 119 -3.57 -9.34 -12.76
C VAL A 119 -2.27 -8.56 -12.58
N SER A 120 -1.27 -9.12 -11.85
CA SER A 120 0.04 -8.48 -11.67
C SER A 120 0.74 -8.18 -13.00
N LEU A 121 0.67 -9.11 -13.95
CA LEU A 121 1.24 -8.92 -15.30
C LEU A 121 0.53 -7.79 -16.04
N LEU A 122 -0.81 -7.71 -15.97
CA LEU A 122 -1.61 -6.66 -16.60
C LEU A 122 -1.29 -5.26 -16.03
N TYR A 123 -0.96 -5.16 -14.75
CA TYR A 123 -0.53 -3.91 -14.12
C TYR A 123 0.97 -3.61 -14.30
N GLY A 124 1.73 -4.50 -14.94
CA GLY A 124 3.16 -4.31 -15.20
C GLY A 124 4.08 -4.52 -13.98
N SER A 125 3.57 -5.09 -12.89
CA SER A 125 4.38 -5.38 -11.70
C SER A 125 5.27 -6.62 -11.86
N GLY A 126 5.00 -7.48 -12.85
CA GLY A 126 5.70 -8.74 -13.03
C GLY A 126 5.46 -9.74 -11.90
N ARG A 127 6.41 -10.65 -11.70
CA ARG A 127 6.39 -11.59 -10.56
C ARG A 127 7.00 -10.91 -9.32
N LEU A 128 6.17 -10.23 -8.55
CA LEU A 128 6.65 -9.65 -7.29
C LEU A 128 6.62 -10.69 -6.16
N LEU A 129 7.66 -11.49 -6.09
CA LEU A 129 7.89 -12.43 -5.00
C LEU A 129 8.27 -11.69 -3.70
N PRO A 130 8.11 -12.32 -2.53
CA PRO A 130 8.45 -11.68 -1.24
C PRO A 130 9.88 -11.14 -1.18
N GLU A 131 10.84 -11.85 -1.74
CA GLU A 131 12.25 -11.42 -1.82
C GLU A 131 12.44 -10.16 -2.68
N HIS A 132 11.69 -10.02 -3.77
CA HIS A 132 11.72 -8.81 -4.60
C HIS A 132 11.10 -7.61 -3.86
N ALA A 133 9.99 -7.84 -3.15
CA ALA A 133 9.37 -6.79 -2.32
C ALA A 133 10.31 -6.36 -1.18
N ALA A 134 11.04 -7.28 -0.57
CA ALA A 134 12.05 -6.96 0.43
C ALA A 134 13.22 -6.16 -0.18
N ALA A 135 13.71 -6.57 -1.36
CA ALA A 135 14.81 -5.89 -2.04
C ALA A 135 14.45 -4.43 -2.40
N ILE A 136 13.25 -4.16 -2.90
CA ILE A 136 12.83 -2.79 -3.23
C ILE A 136 12.65 -1.92 -2.00
N LEU A 137 12.19 -2.45 -0.86
CA LEU A 137 12.16 -1.73 0.41
C LEU A 137 13.57 -1.38 0.87
N THR A 138 14.49 -2.34 0.86
CA THR A 138 15.89 -2.11 1.25
C THR A 138 16.54 -1.06 0.35
N ALA A 139 16.34 -1.16 -0.98
CA ALA A 139 16.85 -0.20 -1.95
C ALA A 139 16.26 1.22 -1.76
N ALA A 140 15.02 1.32 -1.27
CA ALA A 140 14.39 2.59 -0.92
C ALA A 140 14.86 3.15 0.44
N GLY A 141 15.77 2.48 1.15
CA GLY A 141 16.36 2.93 2.42
C GLY A 141 15.52 2.60 3.66
N PHE A 142 14.66 1.59 3.59
CA PHE A 142 13.99 1.04 4.77
C PHE A 142 14.90 0.03 5.49
N GLU A 143 14.81 -0.02 6.80
CA GLU A 143 15.48 -0.99 7.67
C GLU A 143 14.48 -1.99 8.27
N ASN A 144 14.98 -3.01 8.99
CA ASN A 144 14.15 -4.03 9.64
C ASN A 144 13.14 -4.68 8.66
N VAL A 145 13.60 -4.91 7.42
CA VAL A 145 12.76 -5.49 6.38
C VAL A 145 12.50 -6.97 6.68
N LEU A 146 11.23 -7.33 6.80
CA LEU A 146 10.84 -8.72 7.10
C LEU A 146 9.49 -9.08 6.48
N ALA A 147 9.28 -10.38 6.27
CA ALA A 147 8.00 -10.92 5.86
C ALA A 147 7.15 -11.23 7.10
N LEU A 148 5.92 -10.73 7.13
CA LEU A 148 4.96 -11.14 8.17
C LEU A 148 4.53 -12.62 7.98
N PRO A 149 4.11 -13.30 9.04
CA PRO A 149 3.56 -14.64 8.95
C PRO A 149 2.44 -14.73 7.90
N ALA A 150 2.37 -15.88 7.20
CA ALA A 150 1.27 -16.12 6.26
C ALA A 150 -0.07 -16.13 7.01
N MET A 151 -1.05 -15.46 6.43
CA MET A 151 -2.43 -15.51 6.95
C MET A 151 -3.20 -16.64 6.24
N PRO A 152 -3.91 -17.51 6.99
CA PRO A 152 -4.73 -18.55 6.38
C PRO A 152 -5.74 -17.96 5.39
N GLY A 153 -5.85 -18.55 4.19
CA GLY A 153 -6.79 -18.12 3.15
C GLY A 153 -6.37 -16.86 2.38
N VAL A 154 -5.21 -16.28 2.65
CA VAL A 154 -4.67 -15.13 1.91
C VAL A 154 -3.54 -15.60 0.99
N ALA A 155 -3.75 -15.47 -0.32
CA ALA A 155 -2.76 -15.84 -1.34
C ALA A 155 -1.71 -14.73 -1.51
N GLY A 156 -0.96 -14.43 -0.46
CA GLY A 156 0.08 -13.42 -0.51
C GLY A 156 0.82 -13.29 0.81
N ARG A 157 1.91 -12.56 0.79
CA ARG A 157 2.65 -12.16 1.98
C ARG A 157 2.71 -10.65 2.08
N THR A 158 2.66 -10.15 3.31
CA THR A 158 2.96 -8.75 3.58
C THR A 158 4.42 -8.64 3.98
N ILE A 159 5.16 -7.82 3.25
CA ILE A 159 6.53 -7.45 3.58
C ILE A 159 6.49 -6.07 4.21
N VAL A 160 7.18 -5.91 5.32
CA VAL A 160 7.23 -4.64 6.03
C VAL A 160 8.66 -4.12 6.09
N GLY A 161 8.80 -2.79 6.13
CA GLY A 161 10.07 -2.12 6.34
C GLY A 161 9.87 -0.86 7.16
N ARG A 162 10.81 -0.53 8.01
CA ARG A 162 10.77 0.62 8.91
C ARG A 162 11.60 1.77 8.35
N ARG A 163 11.09 2.99 8.37
CA ARG A 163 11.93 4.17 8.19
C ARG A 163 12.91 4.30 9.37
N PRO A 164 14.21 4.55 9.15
CA PRO A 164 15.15 4.81 10.23
C PRO A 164 14.67 5.88 11.21
N VAL A 165 15.07 5.75 12.48
CA VAL A 165 14.62 6.67 13.56
C VAL A 165 15.43 7.95 13.55
N ASP A 166 16.69 7.88 13.15
CA ASP A 166 17.69 8.96 13.30
C ASP A 166 17.80 9.86 12.04
N GLU A 167 16.71 9.95 11.24
CA GLU A 167 16.68 10.77 10.02
C GLU A 167 15.65 11.91 10.06
#